data_05d760a4f20511e084ec90f0f92b6ebe
#
_entry.id   05d760a4f20511e084ec90f0f92b6ebe
#
_cell.length_a   1.000
_cell.length_b   1.000
_cell.length_c   1.000
_cell.angle_alpha   90.00
_cell.angle_beta   90.00
_cell.angle_gamma   90.00
#
_symmetry.space_group_name_H-M   'P 1'
#
loop_
_entity.id
_entity.type
_entity.pdbx_description
1 polymer ?
#
loop_
_entity_poly.entity_id
_entity_poly.type
_entity_poly.pdbx_seq_one_letter_code
_entity_poly.pdbx_strand_id
1 'polypeptide(L)'
;ANLTIGKKGYEEHEELMKHISEVALQVKDTFIGDIDRDSEAYDSVFACFKMPKATDEEKAARSAAIQEATKFAALVPMQVARNAFELMTVIMDVARLGNRNAVTDACVAMMSARSAVLGALMNVRINLGSLKDKEFVAKLQAEADELERLACAKEKELLDEINEELKV
;
A
#
# COMPACT_ATOMS: atom_id res chain seq x y z
N ALA A 1 3.78 19.14 0.24
CA ALA A 1 2.89 20.02 -0.54
C ALA A 1 2.54 21.30 0.25
N ASN A 2 1.88 21.21 1.41
CA ASN A 2 1.36 22.37 2.16
C ASN A 2 2.41 23.44 2.49
N LEU A 3 3.67 23.08 2.73
CA LEU A 3 4.78 24.01 2.97
C LEU A 3 5.30 24.67 1.68
N THR A 4 4.75 24.33 0.53
CA THR A 4 5.07 24.91 -0.78
C THR A 4 3.97 25.86 -1.25
N ILE A 5 2.71 25.53 -0.95
CA ILE A 5 1.52 26.32 -1.35
C ILE A 5 1.63 27.74 -0.79
N GLY A 6 1.48 28.75 -1.66
CA GLY A 6 1.58 30.17 -1.33
C GLY A 6 3.01 30.65 -1.03
N LYS A 7 4.04 29.83 -1.26
CA LYS A 7 5.44 30.19 -0.99
C LYS A 7 6.05 30.90 -2.22
N LYS A 8 6.64 32.07 -1.97
CA LYS A 8 7.35 32.85 -3.01
C LYS A 8 8.47 32.02 -3.65
N GLY A 9 8.49 31.99 -4.98
CA GLY A 9 9.45 31.27 -5.79
C GLY A 9 9.03 29.83 -6.13
N TYR A 10 7.78 29.45 -5.82
CA TYR A 10 7.19 28.15 -6.17
C TYR A 10 5.82 28.30 -6.87
N GLU A 11 5.54 29.49 -7.41
CA GLU A 11 4.25 29.84 -7.99
C GLU A 11 3.87 28.92 -9.17
N GLU A 12 4.86 28.49 -9.96
CA GLU A 12 4.66 27.58 -11.09
C GLU A 12 4.18 26.19 -10.68
N HIS A 13 4.43 25.79 -9.44
CA HIS A 13 4.04 24.47 -8.88
C HIS A 13 2.81 24.55 -7.97
N GLU A 14 2.20 25.74 -7.82
CA GLU A 14 1.10 25.99 -6.88
C GLU A 14 -0.08 25.02 -7.09
N GLU A 15 -0.57 24.91 -8.33
CA GLU A 15 -1.72 24.07 -8.65
C GLU A 15 -1.41 22.57 -8.49
N LEU A 16 -0.22 22.16 -8.87
CA LEU A 16 0.24 20.78 -8.64
C LEU A 16 0.28 20.45 -7.14
N MET A 17 0.83 21.35 -6.32
CA MET A 17 0.93 21.14 -4.88
C MET A 17 -0.43 21.12 -4.18
N LYS A 18 -1.40 21.90 -4.64
CA LYS A 18 -2.79 21.82 -4.17
C LYS A 18 -3.41 20.47 -4.49
N HIS A 19 -3.29 20.05 -5.75
CA HIS A 19 -3.79 18.73 -6.17
C HIS A 19 -3.15 17.60 -5.36
N ILE A 20 -1.84 17.61 -5.18
CA ILE A 20 -1.11 16.64 -4.36
C ILE A 20 -1.62 16.64 -2.91
N SER A 21 -1.90 17.79 -2.33
CA SER A 21 -2.45 17.89 -0.98
C SER A 21 -3.81 17.23 -0.87
N GLU A 22 -4.68 17.43 -1.87
CA GLU A 22 -6.01 16.79 -1.92
C GLU A 22 -5.90 15.27 -2.08
N VAL A 23 -5.06 14.80 -3.00
CA VAL A 23 -4.80 13.35 -3.19
C VAL A 23 -4.26 12.71 -1.90
N ALA A 24 -3.30 13.35 -1.23
CA ALA A 24 -2.74 12.83 0.01
C ALA A 24 -3.79 12.74 1.14
N LEU A 25 -4.71 13.69 1.23
CA LEU A 25 -5.82 13.65 2.18
C LEU A 25 -6.79 12.50 1.87
N GLN A 26 -7.15 12.31 0.60
CA GLN A 26 -8.02 11.20 0.17
C GLN A 26 -7.38 9.84 0.46
N VAL A 27 -6.10 9.67 0.14
CA VAL A 27 -5.35 8.43 0.42
C VAL A 27 -5.27 8.18 1.93
N LYS A 28 -5.04 9.20 2.74
CA LYS A 28 -5.06 9.10 4.20
C LYS A 28 -6.41 8.56 4.70
N ASP A 29 -7.52 9.12 4.20
CA ASP A 29 -8.85 8.70 4.61
C ASP A 29 -9.17 7.27 4.14
N THR A 30 -8.68 6.88 2.95
CA THR A 30 -8.75 5.50 2.45
C THR A 30 -8.00 4.54 3.38
N PHE A 31 -6.78 4.86 3.79
CA PHE A 31 -6.01 4.00 4.70
C PHE A 31 -6.66 3.86 6.08
N ILE A 32 -7.33 4.90 6.59
CA ILE A 32 -8.10 4.80 7.83
C ILE A 32 -9.24 3.79 7.66
N GLY A 33 -9.98 3.84 6.55
CA GLY A 33 -11.02 2.87 6.25
C GLY A 33 -10.49 1.46 6.00
N ASP A 34 -9.29 1.31 5.47
CA ASP A 34 -8.66 0.01 5.22
C ASP A 34 -8.32 -0.74 6.53
N ILE A 35 -8.14 -0.04 7.66
CA ILE A 35 -7.96 -0.66 8.99
C ILE A 35 -9.19 -1.49 9.37
N ASP A 36 -10.38 -0.92 9.19
CA ASP A 36 -11.64 -1.62 9.48
C ASP A 36 -11.86 -2.77 8.49
N ARG A 37 -11.59 -2.55 7.20
CA ARG A 37 -11.72 -3.58 6.15
C ARG A 37 -10.80 -4.77 6.39
N ASP A 38 -9.57 -4.57 6.87
CA ASP A 38 -8.64 -5.65 7.20
C ASP A 38 -9.15 -6.47 8.38
N SER A 39 -9.66 -5.79 9.40
CA SER A 39 -10.29 -6.43 10.57
C SER A 39 -11.53 -7.24 10.17
N GLU A 40 -12.41 -6.70 9.32
CA GLU A 40 -13.59 -7.39 8.81
C GLU A 40 -13.23 -8.61 7.95
N ALA A 41 -12.16 -8.50 7.14
CA ALA A 41 -11.67 -9.61 6.33
C ALA A 41 -11.17 -10.76 7.22
N TYR A 42 -10.42 -10.45 8.28
CA TYR A 42 -9.98 -11.43 9.27
C TYR A 42 -11.17 -12.10 9.97
N ASP A 43 -12.13 -11.31 10.46
CA ASP A 43 -13.32 -11.82 11.14
C ASP A 43 -14.16 -12.74 10.25
N SER A 44 -14.23 -12.43 8.95
CA SER A 44 -14.91 -13.25 7.93
C SER A 44 -14.24 -14.63 7.80
N VAL A 45 -12.91 -14.68 7.75
CA VAL A 45 -12.18 -15.97 7.75
C VAL A 45 -12.45 -16.74 9.04
N PHE A 46 -12.39 -16.03 10.19
CA PHE A 46 -12.59 -16.66 11.50
C PHE A 46 -14.02 -17.20 11.68
N ALA A 47 -15.03 -16.52 11.13
CA ALA A 47 -16.41 -16.99 11.11
C ALA A 47 -16.54 -18.31 10.33
N CYS A 48 -15.85 -18.45 9.19
CA CYS A 48 -15.87 -19.69 8.40
C CYS A 48 -15.30 -20.89 9.18
N PHE A 49 -14.33 -20.67 10.07
CA PHE A 49 -13.80 -21.75 10.92
C PHE A 49 -14.84 -22.29 11.92
N LYS A 50 -15.87 -21.51 12.26
CA LYS A 50 -16.96 -21.92 13.18
C LYS A 50 -18.11 -22.65 12.47
N MET A 51 -18.12 -22.73 11.13
CA MET A 51 -19.14 -23.41 10.36
C MET A 51 -19.23 -24.92 10.71
N PRO A 52 -20.41 -25.56 10.56
CA PRO A 52 -20.61 -26.98 10.76
C PRO A 52 -19.62 -27.82 9.94
N LYS A 53 -19.26 -29.01 10.46
CA LYS A 53 -18.30 -29.94 9.83
C LYS A 53 -18.61 -31.43 10.14
N ALA A 54 -19.86 -31.75 10.45
CA ALA A 54 -20.24 -33.10 10.81
C ALA A 54 -20.40 -34.02 9.57
N THR A 55 -21.03 -33.51 8.51
CA THR A 55 -21.21 -34.26 7.26
C THR A 55 -20.14 -33.87 6.22
N ASP A 56 -20.03 -34.67 5.16
CA ASP A 56 -19.08 -34.37 4.09
C ASP A 56 -19.50 -33.14 3.26
N GLU A 57 -20.80 -32.89 3.13
CA GLU A 57 -21.36 -31.67 2.51
C GLU A 57 -21.00 -30.42 3.34
N GLU A 58 -21.15 -30.50 4.66
CA GLU A 58 -20.77 -29.41 5.58
C GLU A 58 -19.28 -29.13 5.53
N LYS A 59 -18.41 -30.16 5.51
CA LYS A 59 -16.97 -30.00 5.36
C LYS A 59 -16.59 -29.34 4.04
N ALA A 60 -17.25 -29.77 2.94
CA ALA A 60 -17.01 -29.18 1.63
C ALA A 60 -17.43 -27.70 1.58
N ALA A 61 -18.62 -27.36 2.06
CA ALA A 61 -19.12 -26.00 2.15
C ALA A 61 -18.21 -25.10 3.00
N ARG A 62 -17.81 -25.59 4.18
CA ARG A 62 -16.88 -24.89 5.07
C ARG A 62 -15.53 -24.65 4.39
N SER A 63 -14.98 -25.68 3.72
CA SER A 63 -13.70 -25.54 3.00
C SER A 63 -13.78 -24.50 1.90
N ALA A 64 -14.86 -24.47 1.12
CA ALA A 64 -15.08 -23.48 0.08
C ALA A 64 -15.19 -22.05 0.68
N ALA A 65 -15.98 -21.88 1.74
CA ALA A 65 -16.14 -20.60 2.42
C ALA A 65 -14.81 -20.06 2.96
N ILE A 66 -13.99 -20.92 3.59
CA ILE A 66 -12.63 -20.53 4.06
C ILE A 66 -11.77 -20.06 2.88
N GLN A 67 -11.77 -20.77 1.75
CA GLN A 67 -10.97 -20.38 0.59
C GLN A 67 -11.39 -19.00 0.04
N GLU A 68 -12.68 -18.75 -0.11
CA GLU A 68 -13.18 -17.45 -0.60
C GLU A 68 -12.90 -16.31 0.38
N ALA A 69 -13.16 -16.51 1.68
CA ALA A 69 -12.84 -15.51 2.69
C ALA A 69 -11.33 -15.21 2.74
N THR A 70 -10.47 -16.23 2.60
CA THR A 70 -9.01 -16.05 2.60
C THR A 70 -8.53 -15.32 1.33
N LYS A 71 -9.15 -15.55 0.15
CA LYS A 71 -8.87 -14.74 -1.05
C LYS A 71 -9.16 -13.27 -0.79
N PHE A 72 -10.31 -12.96 -0.20
CA PHE A 72 -10.67 -11.60 0.16
C PHE A 72 -9.67 -11.00 1.15
N ALA A 73 -9.28 -11.75 2.19
CA ALA A 73 -8.27 -11.33 3.17
C ALA A 73 -6.87 -11.12 2.56
N ALA A 74 -6.55 -11.72 1.41
CA ALA A 74 -5.34 -11.41 0.65
C ALA A 74 -5.48 -10.15 -0.22
N LEU A 75 -6.68 -9.86 -0.74
CA LEU A 75 -6.92 -8.72 -1.62
C LEU A 75 -6.94 -7.38 -0.87
N VAL A 76 -7.38 -7.35 0.38
CA VAL A 76 -7.39 -6.12 1.19
C VAL A 76 -5.98 -5.55 1.36
N PRO A 77 -5.00 -6.26 1.92
CA PRO A 77 -3.64 -5.74 2.04
C PRO A 77 -2.97 -5.51 0.67
N MET A 78 -3.34 -6.25 -0.39
CA MET A 78 -2.85 -5.95 -1.74
C MET A 78 -3.30 -4.58 -2.22
N GLN A 79 -4.54 -4.18 -1.94
CA GLN A 79 -5.02 -2.83 -2.27
C GLN A 79 -4.28 -1.75 -1.48
N VAL A 80 -4.00 -2.00 -0.20
CA VAL A 80 -3.16 -1.10 0.61
C VAL A 80 -1.77 -0.94 -0.01
N ALA A 81 -1.14 -2.04 -0.46
CA ALA A 81 0.17 -2.00 -1.11
C ALA A 81 0.15 -1.17 -2.40
N ARG A 82 -0.89 -1.33 -3.24
CA ARG A 82 -1.07 -0.54 -4.47
C ARG A 82 -1.21 0.94 -4.17
N ASN A 83 -2.11 1.30 -3.26
CA ASN A 83 -2.35 2.71 -2.89
C ASN A 83 -1.08 3.36 -2.30
N ALA A 84 -0.34 2.63 -1.46
CA ALA A 84 0.91 3.13 -0.90
C ALA A 84 2.00 3.30 -1.97
N PHE A 85 2.06 2.41 -2.96
CA PHE A 85 2.99 2.52 -4.07
C PHE A 85 2.66 3.72 -4.99
N GLU A 86 1.38 3.95 -5.29
CA GLU A 86 0.94 5.12 -6.05
C GLU A 86 1.31 6.42 -5.32
N LEU A 87 1.13 6.46 -3.99
CA LEU A 87 1.54 7.61 -3.17
C LEU A 87 3.04 7.90 -3.27
N MET A 88 3.90 6.91 -3.47
CA MET A 88 5.34 7.12 -3.67
C MET A 88 5.64 7.98 -4.91
N THR A 89 4.81 7.92 -5.96
CA THR A 89 4.96 8.80 -7.14
C THR A 89 4.68 10.25 -6.77
N VAL A 90 3.63 10.49 -6.02
CA VAL A 90 3.26 11.81 -5.52
C VAL A 90 4.35 12.40 -4.60
N ILE A 91 4.96 11.55 -3.77
CA ILE A 91 6.08 11.96 -2.90
C ILE A 91 7.31 12.38 -3.73
N MET A 92 7.61 11.69 -4.85
CA MET A 92 8.70 12.08 -5.77
C MET A 92 8.49 13.52 -6.28
N ASP A 93 7.27 13.86 -6.71
CA ASP A 93 6.95 15.20 -7.21
C ASP A 93 7.12 16.27 -6.10
N VAL A 94 6.67 15.97 -4.88
CA VAL A 94 6.87 16.87 -3.73
C VAL A 94 8.35 17.08 -3.42
N ALA A 95 9.15 16.03 -3.49
CA ALA A 95 10.59 16.11 -3.22
C ALA A 95 11.31 16.96 -4.26
N ARG A 96 10.95 16.80 -5.54
CA ARG A 96 11.63 17.49 -6.67
C ARG A 96 11.15 18.92 -6.90
N LEU A 97 9.87 19.18 -6.72
CA LEU A 97 9.20 20.43 -7.10
C LEU A 97 8.74 21.26 -5.88
N GLY A 98 8.74 20.66 -4.70
CA GLY A 98 8.30 21.31 -3.47
C GLY A 98 9.38 22.16 -2.80
N ASN A 99 9.00 22.73 -1.66
CA ASN A 99 9.88 23.56 -0.84
C ASN A 99 11.14 22.80 -0.42
N ARG A 100 12.31 23.26 -0.88
CA ARG A 100 13.61 22.62 -0.59
C ARG A 100 13.91 22.49 0.91
N ASN A 101 13.39 23.38 1.75
CA ASN A 101 13.58 23.28 3.20
C ASN A 101 12.79 22.11 3.82
N ALA A 102 11.90 21.47 3.08
CA ALA A 102 11.11 20.32 3.49
C ALA A 102 11.44 19.03 2.69
N VAL A 103 12.55 19.02 1.97
CA VAL A 103 12.94 17.88 1.14
C VAL A 103 13.22 16.62 1.98
N THR A 104 13.80 16.79 3.15
CA THR A 104 14.05 15.68 4.08
C THR A 104 12.76 15.08 4.61
N ASP A 105 11.69 15.88 4.80
CA ASP A 105 10.36 15.37 5.15
C ASP A 105 9.78 14.51 4.03
N ALA A 106 10.02 14.88 2.77
CA ALA A 106 9.62 14.04 1.63
C ALA A 106 10.40 12.72 1.60
N CYS A 107 11.69 12.72 1.94
CA CYS A 107 12.48 11.49 2.07
C CYS A 107 11.92 10.57 3.19
N VAL A 108 11.56 11.13 4.34
CA VAL A 108 10.94 10.36 5.43
C VAL A 108 9.59 9.79 5.01
N ALA A 109 8.78 10.58 4.27
CA ALA A 109 7.50 10.11 3.71
C ALA A 109 7.72 8.95 2.72
N MET A 110 8.76 9.01 1.87
CA MET A 110 9.12 7.95 0.93
C MET A 110 9.50 6.64 1.66
N MET A 111 10.35 6.73 2.68
CA MET A 111 10.72 5.56 3.50
C MET A 111 9.49 4.96 4.19
N SER A 112 8.59 5.79 4.70
CA SER A 112 7.35 5.35 5.34
C SER A 112 6.41 4.67 4.34
N ALA A 113 6.23 5.23 3.16
CA ALA A 113 5.41 4.66 2.10
C ALA A 113 5.96 3.31 1.62
N ARG A 114 7.28 3.20 1.41
CA ARG A 114 7.91 1.91 1.09
C ARG A 114 7.69 0.89 2.21
N SER A 115 7.81 1.28 3.46
CA SER A 115 7.55 0.38 4.59
C SER A 115 6.10 -0.09 4.63
N ALA A 116 5.13 0.77 4.29
CA ALA A 116 3.73 0.41 4.17
C ALA A 116 3.50 -0.60 3.03
N VAL A 117 4.12 -0.40 1.85
CA VAL A 117 4.06 -1.37 0.74
C VAL A 117 4.54 -2.74 1.20
N LEU A 118 5.75 -2.81 1.75
CA LEU A 118 6.34 -4.10 2.15
C LEU A 118 5.56 -4.79 3.27
N GLY A 119 5.09 -4.04 4.26
CA GLY A 119 4.28 -4.58 5.34
C GLY A 119 2.97 -5.17 4.83
N ALA A 120 2.27 -4.47 3.94
CA ALA A 120 1.06 -4.96 3.31
C ALA A 120 1.32 -6.22 2.46
N LEU A 121 2.41 -6.27 1.69
CA LEU A 121 2.78 -7.45 0.90
C LEU A 121 3.12 -8.68 1.76
N MET A 122 3.66 -8.49 2.96
CA MET A 122 3.83 -9.60 3.91
C MET A 122 2.47 -10.21 4.32
N ASN A 123 1.45 -9.35 4.56
CA ASN A 123 0.09 -9.80 4.86
C ASN A 123 -0.57 -10.48 3.64
N VAL A 124 -0.32 -10.03 2.42
CA VAL A 124 -0.73 -10.75 1.21
C VAL A 124 -0.15 -12.17 1.22
N ARG A 125 1.17 -12.29 1.35
CA ARG A 125 1.89 -13.58 1.24
C ARG A 125 1.45 -14.59 2.29
N ILE A 126 1.20 -14.18 3.54
CA ILE A 126 0.75 -15.11 4.59
C ILE A 126 -0.64 -15.68 4.25
N ASN A 127 -1.54 -14.88 3.69
CA ASN A 127 -2.86 -15.34 3.26
C ASN A 127 -2.77 -16.28 2.05
N LEU A 128 -1.88 -16.01 1.08
CA LEU A 128 -1.69 -16.86 -0.10
C LEU A 128 -1.24 -18.28 0.26
N GLY A 129 -0.49 -18.45 1.36
CA GLY A 129 0.06 -19.75 1.78
C GLY A 129 -0.97 -20.85 2.03
N SER A 130 -2.22 -20.49 2.36
CA SER A 130 -3.32 -21.42 2.65
C SER A 130 -4.29 -21.65 1.49
N LEU A 131 -4.13 -20.92 0.35
CA LEU A 131 -5.01 -20.99 -0.80
C LEU A 131 -4.68 -22.18 -1.72
N LYS A 132 -5.75 -22.83 -2.20
CA LYS A 132 -5.67 -23.97 -3.13
C LYS A 132 -5.68 -23.55 -4.60
N ASP A 133 -6.25 -22.38 -4.89
CA ASP A 133 -6.32 -21.79 -6.24
C ASP A 133 -4.93 -21.32 -6.68
N LYS A 134 -4.23 -22.19 -7.39
CA LYS A 134 -2.84 -21.95 -7.82
C LYS A 134 -2.69 -20.80 -8.81
N GLU A 135 -3.70 -20.57 -9.65
CA GLU A 135 -3.68 -19.48 -10.62
C GLU A 135 -3.80 -18.13 -9.91
N PHE A 136 -4.77 -18.00 -9.00
CA PHE A 136 -4.93 -16.82 -8.15
C PHE A 136 -3.66 -16.53 -7.35
N VAL A 137 -3.10 -17.56 -6.69
CA VAL A 137 -1.86 -17.45 -5.90
C VAL A 137 -0.71 -16.97 -6.77
N ALA A 138 -0.47 -17.60 -7.92
CA ALA A 138 0.64 -17.23 -8.81
C ALA A 138 0.50 -15.78 -9.32
N LYS A 139 -0.71 -15.37 -9.70
CA LYS A 139 -0.98 -14.01 -10.17
C LYS A 139 -0.69 -12.96 -9.10
N LEU A 140 -1.24 -13.17 -7.90
CA LEU A 140 -1.12 -12.19 -6.82
C LEU A 140 0.31 -12.14 -6.25
N GLN A 141 1.00 -13.30 -6.21
CA GLN A 141 2.41 -13.38 -5.82
C GLN A 141 3.31 -12.62 -6.81
N ALA A 142 3.11 -12.81 -8.13
CA ALA A 142 3.90 -12.11 -9.14
C ALA A 142 3.71 -10.58 -9.06
N GLU A 143 2.48 -10.13 -8.82
CA GLU A 143 2.19 -8.70 -8.61
C GLU A 143 2.86 -8.18 -7.33
N ALA A 144 2.82 -8.94 -6.23
CA ALA A 144 3.46 -8.58 -4.98
C ALA A 144 4.98 -8.43 -5.14
N ASP A 145 5.63 -9.37 -5.84
CA ASP A 145 7.07 -9.35 -6.07
C ASP A 145 7.49 -8.14 -6.93
N GLU A 146 6.68 -7.79 -7.92
CA GLU A 146 6.94 -6.62 -8.77
C GLU A 146 6.74 -5.30 -8.01
N LEU A 147 5.68 -5.17 -7.21
CA LEU A 147 5.46 -3.98 -6.37
C LEU A 147 6.58 -3.79 -5.35
N GLU A 148 7.05 -4.86 -4.72
CA GLU A 148 8.20 -4.81 -3.81
C GLU A 148 9.45 -4.29 -4.51
N ARG A 149 9.78 -4.88 -5.67
CA ARG A 149 10.93 -4.48 -6.47
C ARG A 149 10.87 -3.00 -6.87
N LEU A 150 9.70 -2.56 -7.35
CA LEU A 150 9.49 -1.17 -7.79
C LEU A 150 9.52 -0.18 -6.62
N ALA A 151 8.92 -0.52 -5.48
CA ALA A 151 8.92 0.34 -4.29
C ALA A 151 10.34 0.55 -3.75
N CYS A 152 11.13 -0.53 -3.64
CA CYS A 152 12.52 -0.43 -3.23
C CYS A 152 13.38 0.39 -4.21
N ALA A 153 13.15 0.23 -5.52
CA ALA A 153 13.88 0.99 -6.54
C ALA A 153 13.53 2.49 -6.47
N LYS A 154 12.24 2.83 -6.29
CA LYS A 154 11.77 4.22 -6.22
C LYS A 154 12.27 4.93 -4.97
N GLU A 155 12.27 4.28 -3.82
CA GLU A 155 12.88 4.83 -2.60
C GLU A 155 14.37 5.09 -2.81
N LYS A 156 15.11 4.10 -3.33
CA LYS A 156 16.54 4.23 -3.58
C LYS A 156 16.86 5.38 -4.53
N GLU A 157 16.10 5.52 -5.63
CA GLU A 157 16.25 6.61 -6.59
C GLU A 157 16.17 7.97 -5.91
N LEU A 158 15.10 8.21 -5.13
CA LEU A 158 14.92 9.48 -4.45
C LEU A 158 16.01 9.75 -3.41
N LEU A 159 16.33 8.75 -2.59
CA LEU A 159 17.32 8.94 -1.54
C LEU A 159 18.71 9.18 -2.11
N ASP A 160 19.09 8.49 -3.18
CA ASP A 160 20.38 8.72 -3.86
C ASP A 160 20.43 10.15 -4.44
N GLU A 161 19.36 10.60 -5.14
CA GLU A 161 19.24 11.95 -5.70
C GLU A 161 19.42 13.03 -4.61
N ILE A 162 18.65 12.92 -3.53
CA ILE A 162 18.67 13.94 -2.47
C ILE A 162 19.97 13.88 -1.65
N ASN A 163 20.53 12.70 -1.42
CA ASN A 163 21.82 12.60 -0.72
C ASN A 163 22.97 13.24 -1.51
N GLU A 164 22.96 13.16 -2.86
CA GLU A 164 23.94 13.88 -3.67
C GLU A 164 23.81 15.40 -3.56
N GLU A 165 22.56 15.90 -3.50
CA GLU A 165 22.29 17.34 -3.34
C GLU A 165 22.66 17.87 -1.94
N LEU A 166 22.58 17.04 -0.90
CA LEU A 166 22.86 17.41 0.49
C LEU A 166 24.34 17.26 0.86
N LYS A 167 25.18 16.78 -0.06
CA LYS A 167 26.65 16.73 0.18
C LYS A 167 27.21 18.14 0.37
N VAL A 168 27.92 18.36 1.49
CA VAL A 168 28.61 19.58 1.85
C VAL A 168 30.06 19.52 1.39
#